data_d5ea7d6587bd9f9cd91cbeb048d0c659
#
_entry.id   d5ea7d6587bd9f9cd91cbeb048d0c659
#
_cell.length_a   1.000
_cell.length_b   1.000
_cell.length_c   1.000
_cell.angle_alpha   90.00
_cell.angle_beta   90.00
_cell.angle_gamma   90.00
#
_symmetry.space_group_name_H-M   'P 1'
#
loop_
_entity.id
_entity.type
_entity.pdbx_description
1 polymer ?
#
loop_
_entity_poly.entity_id
_entity_poly.type
_entity_poly.pdbx_seq_one_letter_code
_entity_poly.pdbx_strand_id
1 'polypeptide(L)'
;MEDLTHAGGVVLRSDRGDPQVLLVRARRPPHDWVLPKGRIEAGETPEQTARREVQEEAGVDAEVVRYLGRIDFERDGREIRAAYFEMRFVQEIEAAEDREIRWATPGEAIALVRFEDTGRLIRQILVDHS
;
A
#
# COMPACT_ATOMS: atom_id res chain seq x y z
N MET A 1 -5.24 17.92 -1.76
CA MET A 1 -5.45 16.54 -2.26
C MET A 1 -6.87 16.32 -2.80
N GLU A 2 -7.45 17.35 -3.38
CA GLU A 2 -8.85 17.33 -3.83
C GLU A 2 -9.09 16.48 -5.08
N ASP A 3 -8.05 16.25 -5.87
CA ASP A 3 -8.15 15.55 -7.15
C ASP A 3 -7.73 14.07 -7.07
N LEU A 4 -7.59 13.52 -5.88
CA LEU A 4 -7.22 12.11 -5.70
C LEU A 4 -8.32 11.17 -6.17
N THR A 5 -7.92 10.08 -6.79
CA THR A 5 -8.84 9.02 -7.22
C THR A 5 -8.70 7.75 -6.40
N HIS A 6 -7.50 7.51 -5.88
CA HIS A 6 -7.15 6.28 -5.16
C HIS A 6 -6.35 6.59 -3.91
N ALA A 7 -6.33 5.66 -2.99
CA ALA A 7 -5.49 5.71 -1.81
C ALA A 7 -5.04 4.31 -1.42
N GLY A 8 -3.87 4.23 -0.82
CA GLY A 8 -3.31 2.97 -0.38
C GLY A 8 -2.28 3.17 0.71
N GLY A 9 -1.57 2.11 1.04
CA GLY A 9 -0.67 2.17 2.18
C GLY A 9 0.60 1.36 2.04
N VAL A 10 1.63 1.87 2.70
CA VAL A 10 2.83 1.12 3.02
C VAL A 10 2.66 0.67 4.47
N VAL A 11 2.23 -0.57 4.64
CA VAL A 11 1.92 -1.12 5.96
C VAL A 11 3.17 -1.75 6.54
N LEU A 12 3.54 -1.30 7.72
CA LEU A 12 4.71 -1.81 8.45
C LEU A 12 4.28 -2.64 9.63
N ARG A 13 4.98 -3.75 9.84
CA ARG A 13 4.95 -4.46 11.11
C ARG A 13 6.37 -4.81 11.49
N SER A 14 6.64 -4.88 12.79
CA SER A 14 7.93 -5.32 13.28
C SER A 14 7.86 -6.80 13.63
N ASP A 15 8.77 -7.59 13.07
CA ASP A 15 8.94 -8.98 13.41
C ASP A 15 10.32 -9.12 14.05
N ARG A 16 10.36 -9.39 15.37
CA ARG A 16 11.60 -9.50 16.13
C ARG A 16 12.50 -8.26 16.00
N GLY A 17 11.86 -7.07 15.92
CA GLY A 17 12.58 -5.81 15.79
C GLY A 17 12.87 -5.38 14.36
N ASP A 18 12.71 -6.28 13.39
CA ASP A 18 12.95 -5.95 11.98
C ASP A 18 11.64 -5.51 11.30
N PRO A 19 11.64 -4.38 10.60
CA PRO A 19 10.44 -3.93 9.90
C PRO A 19 10.15 -4.80 8.67
N GLN A 20 8.87 -5.05 8.44
CA GLN A 20 8.40 -5.73 7.23
C GLN A 20 7.32 -4.90 6.57
N VAL A 21 7.29 -4.91 5.25
CA VAL A 21 6.34 -4.17 4.41
C VAL A 21 5.37 -5.17 3.79
N LEU A 22 4.08 -4.83 3.80
CA LEU A 22 3.03 -5.66 3.22
C LEU A 22 2.94 -5.41 1.71
N LEU A 23 3.06 -6.49 0.94
CA LEU A 23 2.83 -6.49 -0.50
C LEU A 23 1.71 -7.46 -0.85
N VAL A 24 0.97 -7.15 -1.90
CA VAL A 24 -0.09 -8.01 -2.44
C VAL A 24 0.17 -8.27 -3.92
N ARG A 25 -0.36 -9.40 -4.44
CA ARG A 25 -0.30 -9.68 -5.88
C ARG A 25 -1.34 -8.84 -6.60
N ALA A 26 -0.93 -8.19 -7.69
CA ALA A 26 -1.86 -7.52 -8.58
C ALA A 26 -2.77 -8.55 -9.24
N ARG A 27 -4.05 -8.22 -9.42
CA ARG A 27 -5.02 -9.12 -10.07
C ARG A 27 -4.75 -9.30 -11.55
N ARG A 28 -4.23 -8.25 -12.21
CA ARG A 28 -3.95 -8.29 -13.63
C ARG A 28 -2.60 -8.93 -13.92
N PRO A 29 -2.49 -9.75 -14.97
CA PRO A 29 -1.18 -10.21 -15.41
C PRO A 29 -0.28 -9.00 -15.71
N PRO A 30 1.01 -9.08 -15.41
CA PRO A 30 1.78 -10.24 -14.97
C PRO A 30 1.73 -10.56 -13.46
N HIS A 31 0.76 -10.06 -12.72
CA HIS A 31 0.58 -10.31 -11.27
C HIS A 31 1.77 -9.82 -10.44
N ASP A 32 2.18 -8.60 -10.68
CA ASP A 32 3.27 -7.97 -9.94
C ASP A 32 2.97 -7.88 -8.44
N TRP A 33 4.03 -7.83 -7.66
CA TRP A 33 3.92 -7.44 -6.26
C TRP A 33 3.72 -5.93 -6.19
N VAL A 34 2.67 -5.51 -5.49
CA VAL A 34 2.29 -4.09 -5.39
C VAL A 34 1.89 -3.74 -3.97
N LEU A 35 1.83 -2.44 -3.70
CA LEU A 35 1.25 -1.93 -2.46
C LEU A 35 -0.27 -2.02 -2.55
N PRO A 36 -0.97 -2.37 -1.46
CA PRO A 36 -2.43 -2.37 -1.46
C PRO A 36 -2.96 -0.95 -1.67
N LYS A 37 -3.94 -0.82 -2.56
CA LYS A 37 -4.63 0.45 -2.83
C LYS A 37 -5.94 0.21 -3.53
N GLY A 38 -6.80 1.20 -3.53
CA GLY A 38 -8.02 1.14 -4.30
C GLY A 38 -8.70 2.49 -4.43
N ARG A 39 -9.86 2.49 -5.07
CA ARG A 39 -10.61 3.70 -5.39
C ARG A 39 -11.21 4.33 -4.14
N ILE A 40 -11.10 5.66 -4.05
CA ILE A 40 -11.77 6.43 -3.01
C ILE A 40 -13.26 6.45 -3.33
N GLU A 41 -14.07 5.95 -2.41
CA GLU A 41 -15.52 5.94 -2.57
C GLU A 41 -16.15 7.24 -2.06
N ALA A 42 -17.36 7.50 -2.52
CA ALA A 42 -18.09 8.70 -2.10
C ALA A 42 -18.19 8.76 -0.57
N GLY A 43 -17.83 9.91 -0.01
CA GLY A 43 -17.87 10.12 1.43
C GLY A 43 -16.67 9.62 2.22
N GLU A 44 -15.73 8.93 1.56
CA GLU A 44 -14.50 8.50 2.23
C GLU A 44 -13.40 9.57 2.16
N THR A 45 -12.63 9.66 3.24
CA THR A 45 -11.34 10.35 3.18
C THR A 45 -10.32 9.40 2.57
N PRO A 46 -9.20 9.91 2.00
CA PRO A 46 -8.13 9.04 1.51
C PRO A 46 -7.61 8.07 2.58
N GLU A 47 -7.51 8.52 3.84
CA GLU A 47 -7.07 7.68 4.96
C GLU A 47 -8.03 6.52 5.21
N GLN A 48 -9.34 6.78 5.16
CA GLN A 48 -10.36 5.74 5.31
C GLN A 48 -10.28 4.73 4.17
N THR A 49 -10.06 5.21 2.94
CA THR A 49 -9.89 4.34 1.78
C THR A 49 -8.68 3.43 1.93
N ALA A 50 -7.54 4.00 2.34
CA ALA A 50 -6.32 3.22 2.54
C ALA A 50 -6.55 2.08 3.54
N ARG A 51 -7.18 2.40 4.67
CA ARG A 51 -7.47 1.39 5.70
C ARG A 51 -8.41 0.30 5.18
N ARG A 52 -9.47 0.68 4.49
CA ARG A 52 -10.45 -0.25 3.93
C ARG A 52 -9.81 -1.16 2.88
N GLU A 53 -9.05 -0.60 1.97
CA GLU A 53 -8.42 -1.38 0.90
C GLU A 53 -7.39 -2.37 1.42
N VAL A 54 -6.62 -2.00 2.43
CA VAL A 54 -5.69 -2.93 3.08
C VAL A 54 -6.46 -4.09 3.71
N GLN A 55 -7.59 -3.81 4.36
CA GLN A 55 -8.44 -4.84 4.94
C GLN A 55 -8.99 -5.79 3.86
N GLU A 56 -9.54 -5.25 2.80
CA GLU A 56 -10.15 -6.04 1.73
C GLU A 56 -9.15 -6.90 0.98
N GLU A 57 -8.01 -6.31 0.60
CA GLU A 57 -7.03 -6.98 -0.25
C GLU A 57 -6.14 -7.95 0.52
N ALA A 58 -5.77 -7.61 1.73
CA ALA A 58 -4.74 -8.35 2.45
C ALA A 58 -5.21 -9.03 3.74
N GLY A 59 -6.40 -8.72 4.22
CA GLY A 59 -6.86 -9.25 5.50
C GLY A 59 -6.06 -8.70 6.68
N VAL A 60 -5.69 -7.44 6.61
CA VAL A 60 -4.89 -6.77 7.63
C VAL A 60 -5.60 -5.49 8.04
N ASP A 61 -5.77 -5.28 9.34
CA ASP A 61 -6.18 -3.99 9.86
C ASP A 61 -4.93 -3.21 10.26
N ALA A 62 -4.81 -1.98 9.78
CA ALA A 62 -3.68 -1.11 10.03
C ALA A 62 -4.14 0.31 10.26
N GLU A 63 -3.43 1.03 11.09
CA GLU A 63 -3.70 2.44 11.39
C GLU A 63 -2.83 3.34 10.53
N VAL A 64 -3.40 4.44 10.05
CA VAL A 64 -2.65 5.46 9.32
C VAL A 64 -1.75 6.22 10.29
N VAL A 65 -0.47 6.32 9.95
CA VAL A 65 0.53 7.06 10.72
C VAL A 65 0.76 8.44 10.12
N ARG A 66 1.02 8.50 8.80
CA ARG A 66 1.28 9.77 8.10
C ARG A 66 1.15 9.61 6.59
N TYR A 67 0.98 10.72 5.92
CA TYR A 67 1.03 10.78 4.45
C TYR A 67 2.47 10.64 3.98
N LEU A 68 2.70 9.79 2.97
CA LEU A 68 4.02 9.58 2.39
C LEU A 68 4.22 10.30 1.07
N GLY A 69 3.26 10.21 0.19
CA GLY A 69 3.40 10.77 -1.13
C GLY A 69 2.31 10.34 -2.09
N ARG A 70 2.37 10.88 -3.29
CA ARG A 70 1.39 10.65 -4.33
C ARG A 70 2.08 10.06 -5.56
N ILE A 71 1.43 9.08 -6.17
CA ILE A 71 1.87 8.51 -7.44
C ILE A 71 0.74 8.70 -8.45
N ASP A 72 1.04 9.35 -9.56
CA ASP A 72 0.11 9.55 -10.64
C ASP A 72 0.52 8.69 -11.83
N PHE A 73 -0.44 7.99 -12.44
CA PHE A 73 -0.18 7.17 -13.61
C PHE A 73 -1.46 6.98 -14.40
N GLU A 74 -1.33 6.46 -15.61
CA GLU A 74 -2.46 6.20 -16.48
C GLU A 74 -2.66 4.69 -16.61
N ARG A 75 -3.93 4.27 -16.53
CA ARG A 75 -4.31 2.87 -16.75
C ARG A 75 -5.60 2.85 -17.57
N ASP A 76 -5.56 2.13 -18.70
CA ASP A 76 -6.73 1.99 -19.59
C ASP A 76 -7.35 3.33 -19.99
N GLY A 77 -6.50 4.33 -20.28
CA GLY A 77 -6.94 5.65 -20.65
C GLY A 77 -7.46 6.52 -19.52
N ARG A 78 -7.39 6.04 -18.27
CA ARG A 78 -7.83 6.79 -17.08
C ARG A 78 -6.63 7.24 -16.28
N GLU A 79 -6.67 8.48 -15.84
CA GLU A 79 -5.66 9.01 -14.94
C GLU A 79 -5.94 8.54 -13.52
N ILE A 80 -4.95 7.91 -12.92
CA ILE A 80 -4.99 7.46 -11.52
C ILE A 80 -4.08 8.35 -10.72
N ARG A 81 -4.63 8.94 -9.66
CA ARG A 81 -3.90 9.81 -8.73
C ARG A 81 -4.06 9.21 -7.35
N ALA A 82 -3.02 8.51 -6.90
CA ALA A 82 -3.06 7.71 -5.70
C ALA A 82 -2.24 8.34 -4.58
N ALA A 83 -2.86 8.55 -3.43
CA ALA A 83 -2.17 8.96 -2.21
C ALA A 83 -1.76 7.71 -1.43
N TYR A 84 -0.55 7.69 -0.90
CA TYR A 84 -0.06 6.59 -0.08
C TYR A 84 0.30 7.08 1.31
N PHE A 85 -0.05 6.26 2.30
CA PHE A 85 0.18 6.54 3.70
C PHE A 85 1.08 5.47 4.32
N GLU A 86 1.93 5.87 5.23
CA GLU A 86 2.58 4.91 6.13
C GLU A 86 1.52 4.44 7.12
N MET A 87 1.43 3.13 7.29
CA MET A 87 0.44 2.52 8.16
C MET A 87 1.11 1.51 9.09
N ARG A 88 0.54 1.35 10.27
CA ARG A 88 1.04 0.45 11.29
C ARG A 88 0.09 -0.73 11.44
N PHE A 89 0.63 -1.93 11.34
CA PHE A 89 -0.14 -3.17 11.56
C PHE A 89 -0.80 -3.19 12.94
N VAL A 90 -2.08 -3.53 12.98
CA VAL A 90 -2.83 -3.72 14.23
C VAL A 90 -3.14 -5.19 14.45
N GLN A 91 -3.76 -5.86 13.47
CA GLN A 91 -4.14 -7.27 13.60
C GLN A 91 -4.47 -7.87 12.23
N GLU A 92 -4.45 -9.18 12.18
CA GLU A 92 -4.98 -9.90 11.03
C GLU A 92 -6.50 -10.01 11.16
N ILE A 93 -7.18 -9.90 10.02
CA ILE A 93 -8.63 -10.05 9.91
C ILE A 93 -8.93 -10.90 8.68
N GLU A 94 -10.19 -11.23 8.46
CA GLU A 94 -10.57 -11.95 7.24
C GLU A 94 -10.54 -11.01 6.03
N ALA A 95 -9.84 -11.43 4.98
CA ALA A 95 -9.77 -10.66 3.74
C ALA A 95 -11.03 -10.88 2.91
N ALA A 96 -11.51 -9.82 2.26
CA ALA A 96 -12.63 -9.93 1.32
C ALA A 96 -12.20 -10.50 -0.03
N GLU A 97 -10.92 -10.29 -0.39
CA GLU A 97 -10.35 -10.75 -1.66
C GLU A 97 -9.36 -11.88 -1.41
N ASP A 98 -9.30 -12.80 -2.37
CA ASP A 98 -8.37 -13.92 -2.29
C ASP A 98 -7.11 -13.56 -3.08
N ARG A 99 -6.21 -12.81 -2.44
CA ARG A 99 -4.93 -12.45 -3.02
C ARG A 99 -3.79 -13.04 -2.22
N GLU A 100 -2.74 -13.42 -2.91
CA GLU A 100 -1.49 -13.78 -2.27
C GLU A 100 -0.87 -12.53 -1.65
N ILE A 101 -0.43 -12.62 -0.40
CA ILE A 101 0.24 -11.53 0.29
C ILE A 101 1.66 -11.95 0.68
N ARG A 102 2.49 -10.97 0.91
CA ARG A 102 3.87 -11.19 1.35
C ARG A 102 4.31 -10.07 2.28
N TRP A 103 4.90 -10.46 3.40
CA TRP A 103 5.60 -9.54 4.28
C TRP A 103 7.08 -9.60 3.92
N ALA A 104 7.64 -8.50 3.46
CA ALA A 104 9.02 -8.41 2.98
C ALA A 104 9.78 -7.35 3.77
N THR A 105 11.07 -7.55 3.95
CA THR A 105 11.89 -6.46 4.48
C THR A 105 11.81 -5.27 3.50
N PRO A 106 12.05 -4.03 3.94
CA PRO A 106 12.01 -2.90 3.01
C PRO A 106 12.93 -3.07 1.81
N GLY A 107 14.13 -3.62 2.02
CA GLY A 107 15.06 -3.88 0.91
C GLY A 107 14.52 -4.91 -0.07
N GLU A 108 13.94 -5.99 0.43
CA GLU A 108 13.28 -7.01 -0.41
C GLU A 108 12.09 -6.41 -1.16
N ALA A 109 11.28 -5.61 -0.46
CA ALA A 109 10.11 -4.99 -1.06
C ALA A 109 10.50 -4.07 -2.22
N ILE A 110 11.54 -3.27 -2.05
CA ILE A 110 12.06 -2.40 -3.12
C ILE A 110 12.48 -3.22 -4.34
N ALA A 111 13.12 -4.38 -4.11
CA ALA A 111 13.55 -5.26 -5.19
C ALA A 111 12.38 -5.97 -5.88
N LEU A 112 11.31 -6.25 -5.14
CA LEU A 112 10.15 -6.98 -5.65
C LEU A 112 9.17 -6.12 -6.44
N VAL A 113 9.01 -4.85 -6.06
CA VAL A 113 8.08 -3.97 -6.77
C VAL A 113 8.68 -3.53 -8.09
N ARG A 114 7.86 -3.61 -9.14
CA ARG A 114 8.31 -3.32 -10.49
C ARG A 114 8.53 -1.82 -10.75
N PHE A 115 7.66 -1.00 -10.16
CA PHE A 115 7.63 0.43 -10.48
C PHE A 115 8.53 1.23 -9.55
N GLU A 116 9.34 2.09 -10.16
CA GLU A 116 10.32 2.91 -9.44
C GLU A 116 9.66 3.84 -8.40
N ASP A 117 8.52 4.42 -8.73
CA ASP A 117 7.81 5.32 -7.83
C ASP A 117 7.38 4.61 -6.55
N THR A 118 6.94 3.36 -6.67
CA THR A 118 6.57 2.53 -5.52
C THR A 118 7.78 2.24 -4.65
N GLY A 119 8.89 1.87 -5.29
CA GLY A 119 10.16 1.63 -4.58
C GLY A 119 10.65 2.88 -3.84
N ARG A 120 10.42 4.03 -4.42
CA ARG A 120 10.81 5.31 -3.81
C ARG A 120 10.04 5.59 -2.52
N LEU A 121 8.74 5.29 -2.49
CA LEU A 121 7.94 5.42 -1.27
C LEU A 121 8.44 4.49 -0.15
N ILE A 122 8.76 3.24 -0.50
CA ILE A 122 9.28 2.27 0.46
C ILE A 122 10.66 2.71 0.96
N ARG A 123 11.50 3.24 0.07
CA ARG A 123 12.82 3.76 0.43
C ARG A 123 12.71 4.92 1.42
N GLN A 124 11.68 5.76 1.27
CA GLN A 124 11.44 6.86 2.20
C GLN A 124 11.26 6.35 3.63
N ILE A 125 10.57 5.23 3.79
CA ILE A 125 10.40 4.57 5.10
C ILE A 125 11.76 4.20 5.69
N LEU A 126 12.65 3.60 4.88
CA LEU A 126 13.99 3.22 5.33
C LEU A 126 14.78 4.41 5.83
N VAL A 127 14.73 5.53 5.11
CA VAL A 127 15.45 6.75 5.48
C VAL A 127 14.89 7.32 6.78
N ASP A 128 13.58 7.39 6.91
CA ASP A 128 12.93 8.03 8.05
C ASP A 128 13.02 7.22 9.35
N HIS A 129 13.21 5.90 9.22
CA HIS A 129 13.29 4.99 10.38
C HIS A 129 14.72 4.50 10.67
N SER A 130 15.70 5.05 9.96
CA SER A 130 17.10 4.68 10.17
C SER A 130 17.75 5.44 11.35
#